data_6c0f308ca459f70b69e39f0159c17654
#
_entry.id   6c0f308ca459f70b69e39f0159c17654
#
_cell.length_a   1.000
_cell.length_b   1.000
_cell.length_c   1.000
_cell.angle_alpha   90.00
_cell.angle_beta   90.00
_cell.angle_gamma   90.00
#
_symmetry.space_group_name_H-M   'P 1'
#
loop_
_entity.id
_entity.type
_entity.pdbx_description
1 polymer ?
#
loop_
_entity_poly.entity_id
_entity_poly.type
_entity_poly.pdbx_seq_one_letter_code
_entity_poly.pdbx_strand_id
1 'polypeptide(L)'
;GRPDPIEEFAQKLKGSGSKEDYQLSRKLEAKMRTFAPVVVRGEESQGVKFWGFGKTVYQELLSIIADPDYGDITDPVNGRDVSVEFISAEESGASFPKTNIRVKPNQTPISDEPSVLEKVKTSQKDITEIYQEQSYEDLTNVLNEWLNPSEDSTEEEEVKQESVSTSDLGTSKVKDTSEAFDELFNS
;
A
#
# COMPACT_ATOMS: atom_id res chain seq x y z
N GLY A 1 0.78 19.94 -2.28
CA GLY A 1 1.04 18.79 -3.11
C GLY A 1 1.42 19.24 -4.51
N ARG A 2 2.02 18.37 -5.26
CA ARG A 2 2.24 18.57 -6.70
C ARG A 2 0.98 18.20 -7.46
N PRO A 3 0.76 18.71 -8.69
CA PRO A 3 -0.31 18.28 -9.56
C PRO A 3 -0.21 16.77 -9.82
N ASP A 4 -1.34 16.06 -9.76
CA ASP A 4 -1.43 14.62 -10.00
C ASP A 4 -2.63 14.37 -10.93
N PRO A 5 -2.41 13.91 -12.19
CA PRO A 5 -3.48 13.73 -13.16
C PRO A 5 -4.51 12.67 -12.74
N ILE A 6 -4.09 11.66 -11.97
CA ILE A 6 -4.98 10.63 -11.47
C ILE A 6 -5.93 11.19 -10.41
N GLU A 7 -5.41 12.02 -9.51
CA GLU A 7 -6.21 12.69 -8.48
C GLU A 7 -7.18 13.71 -9.11
N GLU A 8 -6.71 14.49 -10.10
CA GLU A 8 -7.54 15.46 -10.84
C GLU A 8 -8.70 14.75 -11.57
N PHE A 9 -8.42 13.62 -12.22
CA PHE A 9 -9.42 12.81 -12.87
C PHE A 9 -10.41 12.20 -11.86
N ALA A 10 -9.91 11.67 -10.73
CA ALA A 10 -10.76 11.15 -9.66
C ALA A 10 -11.71 12.22 -9.10
N GLN A 11 -11.24 13.45 -8.93
CA GLN A 11 -12.08 14.56 -8.47
C GLN A 11 -13.15 14.95 -9.50
N LYS A 12 -12.84 14.93 -10.79
CA LYS A 12 -13.80 15.17 -11.86
C LYS A 12 -14.90 14.11 -11.86
N LEU A 13 -14.55 12.83 -11.79
CA LEU A 13 -15.51 11.74 -11.67
C LEU A 13 -16.41 11.88 -10.43
N LYS A 14 -15.84 12.30 -9.31
CA LYS A 14 -16.60 12.52 -8.07
C LYS A 14 -17.65 13.63 -8.19
N GLY A 15 -17.39 14.61 -9.04
CA GLY A 15 -18.30 15.75 -9.33
C GLY A 15 -19.35 15.47 -10.40
N SER A 16 -19.29 14.37 -11.14
CA SER A 16 -20.22 14.05 -12.26
C SER A 16 -21.67 13.80 -11.84
N GLY A 17 -21.89 13.43 -10.57
CA GLY A 17 -23.23 13.06 -10.05
C GLY A 17 -23.63 11.60 -10.34
N SER A 18 -22.85 10.84 -11.11
CA SER A 18 -23.04 9.42 -11.35
C SER A 18 -22.58 8.58 -10.16
N LYS A 19 -23.36 7.56 -9.79
CA LYS A 19 -22.96 6.62 -8.72
C LYS A 19 -21.77 5.77 -9.15
N GLU A 20 -21.72 5.41 -10.39
CA GLU A 20 -20.66 4.61 -10.98
C GLU A 20 -19.34 5.38 -11.00
N ASP A 21 -19.37 6.63 -11.46
CA ASP A 21 -18.19 7.50 -11.45
C ASP A 21 -17.69 7.76 -10.03
N TYR A 22 -18.61 7.94 -9.09
CA TYR A 22 -18.23 8.04 -7.68
C TYR A 22 -17.51 6.78 -7.18
N GLN A 23 -17.98 5.59 -7.54
CA GLN A 23 -17.31 4.33 -7.17
C GLN A 23 -15.94 4.20 -7.84
N LEU A 24 -15.83 4.64 -9.10
CA LEU A 24 -14.56 4.66 -9.82
C LEU A 24 -13.58 5.65 -9.20
N SER A 25 -14.03 6.86 -8.90
CA SER A 25 -13.20 7.87 -8.22
C SER A 25 -12.60 7.35 -6.90
N ARG A 26 -13.38 6.59 -6.13
CA ARG A 26 -12.91 5.97 -4.88
C ARG A 26 -11.79 4.93 -5.07
N LYS A 27 -11.73 4.30 -6.23
CA LYS A 27 -10.64 3.36 -6.57
C LYS A 27 -9.36 4.09 -6.94
N LEU A 28 -9.49 5.27 -7.54
CA LEU A 28 -8.39 6.12 -8.01
C LEU A 28 -7.81 7.03 -6.91
N GLU A 29 -8.57 7.28 -5.83
CA GLU A 29 -8.09 8.11 -4.71
C GLU A 29 -6.76 7.61 -4.15
N ALA A 30 -5.81 8.53 -3.96
CA ALA A 30 -4.52 8.23 -3.34
C ALA A 30 -4.70 7.65 -1.94
N LYS A 31 -3.98 6.57 -1.64
CA LYS A 31 -4.03 5.89 -0.34
C LYS A 31 -2.71 6.08 0.40
N MET A 32 -2.80 6.55 1.64
CA MET A 32 -1.63 6.63 2.51
C MET A 32 -1.05 5.24 2.77
N ARG A 33 0.25 5.09 2.52
CA ARG A 33 1.03 3.93 2.90
C ARG A 33 2.18 4.35 3.80
N THR A 34 2.39 3.61 4.85
CA THR A 34 3.50 3.78 5.78
C THR A 34 4.44 2.59 5.64
N PHE A 35 5.73 2.83 5.66
CA PHE A 35 6.75 1.79 5.58
C PHE A 35 7.59 1.81 6.84
N ALA A 36 7.89 0.63 7.37
CA ALA A 36 8.81 0.46 8.47
C ALA A 36 9.89 -0.56 8.09
N PRO A 37 11.17 -0.28 8.39
CA PRO A 37 12.21 -1.29 8.29
C PRO A 37 11.98 -2.35 9.39
N VAL A 38 11.96 -3.61 9.00
CA VAL A 38 11.71 -4.74 9.90
C VAL A 38 12.67 -5.90 9.65
N VAL A 39 12.92 -6.69 10.67
CA VAL A 39 13.56 -8.00 10.55
C VAL A 39 12.53 -9.06 10.85
N VAL A 40 12.39 -10.03 9.94
CA VAL A 40 11.41 -11.11 10.10
C VAL A 40 12.04 -12.25 10.90
N ARG A 41 11.36 -12.69 11.96
CA ARG A 41 11.82 -13.81 12.78
C ARG A 41 11.89 -15.09 11.95
N GLY A 42 13.03 -15.79 12.09
CA GLY A 42 13.35 -16.98 11.28
C GLY A 42 13.99 -16.66 9.93
N GLU A 43 14.06 -15.38 9.56
CA GLU A 43 14.69 -14.91 8.32
C GLU A 43 15.73 -13.81 8.57
N GLU A 44 16.30 -13.75 9.77
CA GLU A 44 17.23 -12.69 10.21
C GLU A 44 18.45 -12.58 9.29
N SER A 45 18.88 -13.70 8.71
CA SER A 45 19.99 -13.74 7.74
C SER A 45 19.72 -12.98 6.44
N GLN A 46 18.46 -12.78 6.08
CA GLN A 46 18.04 -12.01 4.90
C GLN A 46 18.18 -10.49 5.13
N GLY A 47 18.36 -10.07 6.39
CA GLY A 47 18.55 -8.67 6.77
C GLY A 47 17.25 -7.89 6.87
N VAL A 48 17.34 -6.58 6.68
CA VAL A 48 16.21 -5.65 6.82
C VAL A 48 15.30 -5.71 5.59
N LYS A 49 14.01 -5.84 5.84
CA LYS A 49 12.94 -5.72 4.84
C LYS A 49 12.07 -4.52 5.15
N PHE A 50 11.37 -3.99 4.15
CA PHE A 50 10.37 -2.95 4.37
C PHE A 50 8.97 -3.56 4.46
N TRP A 51 8.30 -3.30 5.58
CA TRP A 51 6.91 -3.66 5.76
C TRP A 51 6.01 -2.46 5.45
N GLY A 52 5.19 -2.59 4.40
CA GLY A 52 4.22 -1.58 4.00
C GLY A 52 2.84 -1.85 4.61
N PHE A 53 2.23 -0.83 5.26
CA PHE A 53 0.92 -0.95 5.88
C PHE A 53 0.09 0.33 5.75
N GLY A 54 -1.22 0.20 5.92
CA GLY A 54 -2.17 1.30 5.80
C GLY A 54 -2.41 2.05 7.11
N LYS A 55 -3.29 3.05 7.05
CA LYS A 55 -3.61 3.97 8.14
C LYS A 55 -4.04 3.27 9.43
N THR A 56 -4.81 2.19 9.35
CA THR A 56 -5.34 1.49 10.54
C THR A 56 -4.20 0.90 11.38
N VAL A 57 -3.29 0.15 10.73
CA VAL A 57 -2.12 -0.43 11.41
C VAL A 57 -1.20 0.68 11.92
N TYR A 58 -1.03 1.76 11.16
CA TYR A 58 -0.25 2.93 11.60
C TYR A 58 -0.78 3.53 12.90
N GLN A 59 -2.09 3.75 12.98
CA GLN A 59 -2.72 4.30 14.20
C GLN A 59 -2.60 3.36 15.40
N GLU A 60 -2.72 2.06 15.18
CA GLU A 60 -2.56 1.06 16.23
C GLU A 60 -1.12 1.00 16.75
N LEU A 61 -0.12 1.03 15.86
CA LEU A 61 1.30 1.13 16.23
C LEU A 61 1.60 2.41 17.02
N LEU A 62 1.05 3.56 16.60
CA LEU A 62 1.22 4.82 17.33
C LEU A 62 0.63 4.75 18.75
N SER A 63 -0.53 4.11 18.92
CA SER A 63 -1.12 3.91 20.25
C SER A 63 -0.22 3.08 21.15
N ILE A 64 0.42 2.05 20.61
CA ILE A 64 1.35 1.19 21.35
C ILE A 64 2.62 1.96 21.71
N ILE A 65 3.19 2.72 20.77
CA ILE A 65 4.41 3.52 20.98
C ILE A 65 4.15 4.63 22.03
N ALA A 66 2.94 5.18 22.07
CA ALA A 66 2.56 6.20 23.03
C ALA A 66 2.34 5.66 24.46
N ASP A 67 2.22 4.35 24.62
CA ASP A 67 1.99 3.70 25.91
C ASP A 67 3.33 3.45 26.60
N PRO A 68 3.58 4.11 27.77
CA PRO A 68 4.85 3.99 28.47
C PRO A 68 5.16 2.57 28.98
N ASP A 69 4.16 1.72 29.14
CA ASP A 69 4.33 0.34 29.64
C ASP A 69 5.08 -0.54 28.63
N TYR A 70 5.01 -0.20 27.33
CA TYR A 70 5.75 -0.92 26.31
C TYR A 70 7.21 -0.46 26.15
N GLY A 71 7.51 0.80 26.52
CA GLY A 71 8.81 1.40 26.27
C GLY A 71 9.10 1.56 24.77
N ASP A 72 10.38 1.63 24.41
CA ASP A 72 10.78 1.69 22.99
C ASP A 72 10.73 0.28 22.36
N ILE A 73 9.63 -0.01 21.68
CA ILE A 73 9.45 -1.29 20.98
C ILE A 73 10.37 -1.45 19.77
N THR A 74 10.99 -0.36 19.30
CA THR A 74 11.87 -0.33 18.12
C THR A 74 13.33 -0.48 18.44
N ASP A 75 13.70 -0.54 19.74
CA ASP A 75 15.10 -0.72 20.17
C ASP A 75 15.67 -2.06 19.66
N PRO A 76 16.81 -2.06 18.94
CA PRO A 76 17.40 -3.27 18.39
C PRO A 76 17.81 -4.34 19.41
N VAL A 77 18.00 -3.94 20.68
CA VAL A 77 18.49 -4.82 21.75
C VAL A 77 17.41 -5.11 22.79
N ASN A 78 16.65 -4.07 23.19
CA ASN A 78 15.65 -4.15 24.25
C ASN A 78 14.23 -3.91 23.70
N GLY A 79 14.05 -3.94 22.41
CA GLY A 79 12.75 -3.76 21.77
C GLY A 79 11.80 -4.95 21.97
N ARG A 80 10.72 -4.97 21.25
CA ARG A 80 9.71 -6.03 21.35
C ARG A 80 9.30 -6.52 19.97
N ASP A 81 9.05 -7.79 19.87
CA ASP A 81 8.49 -8.37 18.65
C ASP A 81 7.04 -7.93 18.45
N VAL A 82 6.70 -7.66 17.20
CA VAL A 82 5.33 -7.40 16.77
C VAL A 82 4.83 -8.59 15.96
N SER A 83 3.79 -9.24 16.46
CA SER A 83 3.09 -10.28 15.72
C SER A 83 2.06 -9.64 14.79
N VAL A 84 2.13 -9.99 13.52
CA VAL A 84 1.21 -9.52 12.48
C VAL A 84 0.36 -10.69 12.02
N GLU A 85 -0.96 -10.54 12.08
CA GLU A 85 -1.93 -11.53 11.65
C GLU A 85 -2.80 -10.91 10.56
N PHE A 86 -2.75 -11.47 9.37
CA PHE A 86 -3.62 -11.10 8.28
C PHE A 86 -4.81 -12.06 8.24
N ILE A 87 -6.02 -11.49 8.22
CA ILE A 87 -7.28 -12.24 8.13
C ILE A 87 -7.97 -11.77 6.84
N SER A 88 -8.20 -12.70 5.93
CA SER A 88 -8.89 -12.39 4.67
C SER A 88 -10.36 -11.98 4.92
N ALA A 89 -10.97 -11.33 3.94
CA ALA A 89 -12.39 -10.98 4.00
C ALA A 89 -13.27 -12.23 4.13
N GLU A 90 -12.88 -13.32 3.46
CA GLU A 90 -13.57 -14.61 3.49
C GLU A 90 -13.52 -15.26 4.89
N GLU A 91 -12.33 -15.32 5.50
CA GLU A 91 -12.16 -15.88 6.86
C GLU A 91 -12.88 -15.09 7.93
N SER A 92 -12.90 -13.75 7.80
CA SER A 92 -13.54 -12.87 8.79
C SER A 92 -15.05 -12.71 8.59
N GLY A 93 -15.59 -13.12 7.44
CA GLY A 93 -16.97 -12.82 7.04
C GLY A 93 -17.25 -11.32 6.85
N ALA A 94 -16.21 -10.51 6.71
CA ALA A 94 -16.29 -9.06 6.52
C ALA A 94 -16.15 -8.68 5.04
N SER A 95 -16.52 -7.44 4.70
CA SER A 95 -16.39 -6.94 3.33
C SER A 95 -14.92 -6.66 2.92
N PHE A 96 -13.98 -6.60 3.89
CA PHE A 96 -12.58 -6.25 3.66
C PHE A 96 -11.66 -7.09 4.55
N PRO A 97 -10.44 -7.39 4.09
CA PRO A 97 -9.45 -8.06 4.90
C PRO A 97 -9.02 -7.18 6.09
N LYS A 98 -8.58 -7.81 7.15
CA LYS A 98 -8.12 -7.15 8.37
C LYS A 98 -6.70 -7.58 8.72
N THR A 99 -5.89 -6.63 9.13
CA THR A 99 -4.58 -6.90 9.72
C THR A 99 -4.64 -6.53 11.19
N ASN A 100 -4.39 -7.50 12.05
CA ASN A 100 -4.24 -7.30 13.49
C ASN A 100 -2.76 -7.27 13.83
N ILE A 101 -2.37 -6.41 14.76
CA ILE A 101 -1.02 -6.39 15.30
C ILE A 101 -1.06 -6.66 16.81
N ARG A 102 0.01 -7.28 17.30
CA ARG A 102 0.12 -7.60 18.73
C ARG A 102 1.57 -7.51 19.16
N VAL A 103 1.88 -6.62 20.08
CA VAL A 103 3.22 -6.51 20.65
C VAL A 103 3.42 -7.61 21.68
N LYS A 104 4.56 -8.31 21.61
CA LYS A 104 4.92 -9.34 22.59
C LYS A 104 5.32 -8.68 23.92
N PRO A 105 4.96 -9.26 25.06
CA PRO A 105 5.26 -8.69 26.38
C PRO A 105 6.74 -8.70 26.73
N ASN A 106 7.49 -9.64 26.17
CA ASN A 106 8.91 -9.80 26.46
C ASN A 106 9.75 -8.90 25.56
N GLN A 107 10.80 -8.31 26.13
CA GLN A 107 11.85 -7.66 25.36
C GLN A 107 12.73 -8.73 24.73
N THR A 108 13.03 -8.56 23.45
CA THR A 108 13.84 -9.49 22.66
C THR A 108 14.74 -8.70 21.71
N PRO A 109 16.05 -9.01 21.65
CA PRO A 109 16.93 -8.39 20.66
C PRO A 109 16.53 -8.85 19.26
N ILE A 110 16.91 -8.10 18.23
CA ILE A 110 16.71 -8.49 16.82
C ILE A 110 17.40 -9.83 16.56
N SER A 111 18.61 -10.02 17.11
CA SER A 111 19.38 -11.26 17.02
C SER A 111 20.32 -11.38 18.22
N ASP A 112 20.57 -12.60 18.65
CA ASP A 112 21.60 -12.91 19.66
C ASP A 112 23.02 -12.89 19.07
N GLU A 113 23.14 -12.88 17.72
CA GLU A 113 24.42 -12.80 17.03
C GLU A 113 24.83 -11.33 16.78
N PRO A 114 25.95 -10.86 17.35
CA PRO A 114 26.41 -9.48 17.17
C PRO A 114 26.65 -9.10 15.71
N SER A 115 27.10 -10.04 14.89
CA SER A 115 27.33 -9.85 13.45
C SER A 115 26.03 -9.52 12.68
N VAL A 116 24.92 -10.18 13.03
CA VAL A 116 23.62 -9.91 12.44
C VAL A 116 23.10 -8.55 12.89
N LEU A 117 23.26 -8.21 14.17
CA LEU A 117 22.84 -6.92 14.72
C LEU A 117 23.60 -5.75 14.05
N GLU A 118 24.91 -5.90 13.86
CA GLU A 118 25.72 -4.90 13.16
C GLU A 118 25.31 -4.78 11.69
N LYS A 119 25.10 -5.90 11.00
CA LYS A 119 24.62 -5.92 9.62
C LYS A 119 23.26 -5.21 9.49
N VAL A 120 22.32 -5.46 10.40
CA VAL A 120 21.01 -4.80 10.39
C VAL A 120 21.16 -3.28 10.55
N LYS A 121 22.06 -2.82 11.42
CA LYS A 121 22.28 -1.38 11.65
C LYS A 121 22.96 -0.69 10.46
N THR A 122 23.86 -1.39 9.76
CA THR A 122 24.69 -0.79 8.70
C THR A 122 24.12 -0.96 7.29
N SER A 123 23.24 -1.94 7.07
CA SER A 123 22.70 -2.28 5.76
C SER A 123 21.25 -1.78 5.54
N GLN A 124 20.78 -0.84 6.35
CA GLN A 124 19.48 -0.23 6.12
C GLN A 124 19.51 0.58 4.82
N LYS A 125 18.56 0.29 3.94
CA LYS A 125 18.34 1.09 2.74
C LYS A 125 17.56 2.35 3.09
N ASP A 126 17.74 3.39 2.30
CA ASP A 126 16.91 4.58 2.42
C ASP A 126 15.46 4.24 2.05
N ILE A 127 14.52 4.57 2.92
CA ILE A 127 13.10 4.31 2.71
C ILE A 127 12.55 5.11 1.51
N THR A 128 13.17 6.21 1.16
CA THR A 128 12.79 7.04 0.01
C THR A 128 13.12 6.38 -1.33
N GLU A 129 13.98 5.35 -1.33
CA GLU A 129 14.32 4.58 -2.53
C GLU A 129 13.31 3.47 -2.88
N ILE A 130 12.28 3.23 -2.03
CA ILE A 130 11.26 2.20 -2.28
C ILE A 130 10.42 2.53 -3.50
N TYR A 131 10.11 3.82 -3.70
CA TYR A 131 9.35 4.32 -4.83
C TYR A 131 10.08 5.48 -5.50
N GLN A 132 10.06 5.47 -6.82
CA GLN A 132 10.45 6.62 -7.62
C GLN A 132 9.20 7.45 -7.92
N GLU A 133 9.31 8.77 -7.76
CA GLU A 133 8.27 9.70 -8.15
C GLU A 133 8.17 9.72 -9.67
N GLN A 134 6.97 9.50 -10.20
CA GLN A 134 6.70 9.58 -11.63
C GLN A 134 6.37 11.02 -12.01
N SER A 135 6.65 11.37 -13.26
CA SER A 135 6.26 12.67 -13.80
C SER A 135 4.74 12.75 -14.04
N TYR A 136 4.22 13.96 -14.15
CA TYR A 136 2.82 14.18 -14.52
C TYR A 136 2.47 13.50 -15.86
N GLU A 137 3.38 13.59 -16.83
CA GLU A 137 3.22 12.99 -18.15
C GLU A 137 3.19 11.44 -18.07
N ASP A 138 4.10 10.83 -17.30
CA ASP A 138 4.10 9.37 -17.11
C ASP A 138 2.80 8.88 -16.45
N LEU A 139 2.34 9.61 -15.41
CA LEU A 139 1.08 9.29 -14.74
C LEU A 139 -0.14 9.45 -15.66
N THR A 140 -0.12 10.46 -16.56
CA THR A 140 -1.16 10.65 -17.57
C THR A 140 -1.19 9.48 -18.55
N ASN A 141 -0.02 9.01 -19.01
CA ASN A 141 0.07 7.86 -19.90
C ASN A 141 -0.45 6.58 -19.23
N VAL A 142 -0.05 6.32 -17.98
CA VAL A 142 -0.54 5.18 -17.19
C VAL A 142 -2.06 5.23 -17.02
N LEU A 143 -2.62 6.40 -16.73
CA LEU A 143 -4.05 6.59 -16.61
C LEU A 143 -4.77 6.31 -17.94
N ASN A 144 -4.22 6.80 -19.05
CA ASN A 144 -4.77 6.59 -20.38
C ASN A 144 -4.76 5.09 -20.78
N GLU A 145 -3.64 4.40 -20.57
CA GLU A 145 -3.54 2.95 -20.79
C GLU A 145 -4.54 2.16 -19.94
N TRP A 146 -4.72 2.56 -18.69
CA TRP A 146 -5.67 1.92 -17.79
C TRP A 146 -7.13 2.14 -18.23
N LEU A 147 -7.46 3.31 -18.78
CA LEU A 147 -8.79 3.62 -19.32
C LEU A 147 -9.05 2.94 -20.65
N ASN A 148 -8.03 2.82 -21.48
CA ASN A 148 -8.10 2.27 -22.84
C ASN A 148 -7.08 1.13 -22.99
N PRO A 149 -7.28 -0.03 -22.32
CA PRO A 149 -6.34 -1.14 -22.45
C PRO A 149 -6.30 -1.58 -23.93
N SER A 150 -5.11 -1.52 -24.53
CA SER A 150 -4.87 -2.07 -25.88
C SER A 150 -5.09 -3.57 -25.86
N GLU A 151 -5.74 -4.12 -26.87
CA GLU A 151 -6.06 -5.56 -26.99
C GLU A 151 -4.80 -6.46 -26.98
N ASP A 152 -3.60 -5.87 -27.03
CA ASP A 152 -2.31 -6.57 -27.10
C ASP A 152 -1.62 -6.73 -25.72
N SER A 153 -2.21 -6.22 -24.65
CA SER A 153 -1.61 -6.30 -23.29
C SER A 153 -2.17 -7.44 -22.42
N THR A 154 -2.75 -8.49 -23.02
CA THR A 154 -3.35 -9.62 -22.29
C THR A 154 -2.36 -10.75 -21.98
N GLU A 155 -1.08 -10.63 -22.34
CA GLU A 155 -0.06 -11.61 -21.97
C GLU A 155 1.09 -10.93 -21.18
N GLU A 156 1.29 -11.42 -19.96
CA GLU A 156 2.36 -11.10 -19.02
C GLU A 156 2.12 -9.95 -18.03
N GLU A 157 1.28 -10.19 -17.01
CA GLU A 157 1.57 -9.85 -15.62
C GLU A 157 0.60 -10.57 -14.65
N GLU A 158 0.68 -11.89 -14.56
CA GLU A 158 0.27 -12.59 -13.35
C GLU A 158 1.30 -12.36 -12.23
N VAL A 159 1.34 -11.15 -11.70
CA VAL A 159 1.92 -10.92 -10.38
C VAL A 159 0.79 -10.87 -9.37
N LYS A 160 0.70 -11.95 -8.59
CA LYS A 160 -0.13 -12.18 -7.43
C LYS A 160 -0.59 -10.90 -6.71
N GLN A 161 -1.71 -10.35 -7.11
CA GLN A 161 -2.57 -9.59 -6.22
C GLN A 161 -3.78 -10.47 -5.93
N GLU A 162 -3.88 -10.92 -4.70
CA GLU A 162 -5.04 -11.64 -4.20
C GLU A 162 -6.31 -10.87 -4.52
N SER A 163 -7.14 -11.54 -5.24
CA SER A 163 -8.38 -11.19 -5.85
C SER A 163 -9.35 -10.43 -4.93
N VAL A 164 -9.62 -9.20 -5.28
CA VAL A 164 -10.97 -8.67 -5.10
C VAL A 164 -11.75 -9.03 -6.35
N SER A 165 -12.71 -9.91 -6.19
CA SER A 165 -13.63 -10.40 -7.19
C SER A 165 -14.22 -9.25 -8.04
N THR A 166 -13.72 -9.08 -9.27
CA THR A 166 -14.31 -8.23 -10.29
C THR A 166 -15.19 -9.08 -11.19
N SER A 167 -16.33 -9.52 -10.67
CA SER A 167 -17.42 -9.96 -11.51
C SER A 167 -18.39 -8.80 -11.69
N ASP A 168 -18.57 -8.41 -12.95
CA ASP A 168 -19.61 -7.54 -13.46
C ASP A 168 -19.35 -6.02 -13.53
N LEU A 169 -18.46 -5.62 -14.44
CA LEU A 169 -18.51 -4.28 -15.03
C LEU A 169 -18.59 -4.43 -16.55
N GLY A 170 -19.82 -4.41 -17.05
CA GLY A 170 -20.09 -4.51 -18.48
C GLY A 170 -19.43 -3.38 -19.29
N THR A 171 -19.00 -3.75 -20.48
CA THR A 171 -18.31 -2.96 -21.52
C THR A 171 -19.02 -1.67 -22.01
N SER A 172 -20.14 -1.26 -21.40
CA SER A 172 -20.90 -0.08 -21.82
C SER A 172 -20.45 1.26 -21.21
N LYS A 173 -19.48 1.27 -20.27
CA LYS A 173 -19.10 2.45 -19.49
C LYS A 173 -17.76 3.08 -19.88
N VAL A 174 -17.00 2.44 -20.76
CA VAL A 174 -15.70 2.96 -21.21
C VAL A 174 -15.84 4.26 -22.03
N LYS A 175 -16.98 4.50 -22.67
CA LYS A 175 -17.22 5.70 -23.48
C LYS A 175 -17.29 6.99 -22.63
N ASP A 176 -17.99 6.93 -21.51
CA ASP A 176 -18.21 8.12 -20.64
C ASP A 176 -16.93 8.54 -19.90
N THR A 177 -16.14 7.56 -19.45
CA THR A 177 -14.85 7.82 -18.77
C THR A 177 -13.76 8.28 -19.74
N SER A 178 -13.75 7.78 -20.98
CA SER A 178 -12.85 8.24 -22.05
C SER A 178 -13.14 9.70 -22.44
N GLU A 179 -14.42 10.07 -22.55
CA GLU A 179 -14.84 11.44 -22.85
C GLU A 179 -14.42 12.42 -21.73
N ALA A 180 -14.53 12.02 -20.47
CA ALA A 180 -14.06 12.80 -19.31
C ALA A 180 -12.53 12.97 -19.28
N PHE A 181 -11.79 11.96 -19.73
CA PHE A 181 -10.34 12.03 -19.88
C PHE A 181 -9.95 12.98 -21.01
N ASP A 182 -10.58 12.84 -22.18
CA ASP A 182 -10.29 13.68 -23.34
C ASP A 182 -10.55 15.16 -23.07
N GLU A 183 -11.62 15.49 -22.34
CA GLU A 183 -11.92 16.87 -21.94
C GLU A 183 -10.87 17.44 -20.96
N LEU A 184 -10.23 16.60 -20.15
CA LEU A 184 -9.24 17.05 -19.16
C LEU A 184 -7.84 17.23 -19.76
N PHE A 185 -7.44 16.35 -20.68
CA PHE A 185 -6.05 16.24 -21.13
C PHE A 185 -5.84 16.55 -22.61
N ASN A 186 -6.89 16.50 -23.45
CA ASN A 186 -6.79 16.68 -24.91
C ASN A 186 -7.53 17.94 -25.43
N SER A 187 -8.07 18.80 -24.54
CA SER A 187 -8.71 20.08 -24.90
C SER A 187 -7.69 21.28 -24.83
#